data_6a4f276e6492fd0728f81f958be65600
#
_entry.id   6a4f276e6492fd0728f81f958be65600
#
_cell.length_a   1.000
_cell.length_b   1.000
_cell.length_c   1.000
_cell.angle_alpha   90.00
_cell.angle_beta   90.00
_cell.angle_gamma   90.00
#
_symmetry.space_group_name_H-M   'P 1'
#
loop_
_entity.id
_entity.type
_entity.pdbx_description
1 polymer ?
#
loop_
_entity_poly.entity_id
_entity_poly.type
_entity_poly.pdbx_seq_one_letter_code
_entity_poly.pdbx_strand_id
1 'polypeptide(L)'
;MIKTDINLTPQALKSDLNHFWNLSAQKIYSIEKSFNNGQGSPVYTTKGQYVTKGWTEWTQGFQYGSALLQFDATDEQEFLEIGRKNTIERMAPHISHIGVHDHGFNNLSTYGNLLRLMQEGRIENNKWEYDFYKLAIKISGSVQAARWTDISNGNGYIYSFNGPHSLFVDTLRSCRILVLAHKLKHYLQGEGDIRISLLERACKHILTTAHYSVFYGEGRDNYDEWGRTAHEIIFNINDGNYRCPNSQQGYSGFTTWTRGLA
;
A
#
# COMPACT_ATOMS: atom_id res chain seq x y z
N MET A 1 4.55 -13.99 21.62
CA MET A 1 3.39 -13.07 21.66
C MET A 1 3.88 -11.72 22.13
N ILE A 2 3.58 -10.64 21.41
CA ILE A 2 3.94 -9.27 21.81
C ILE A 2 3.08 -8.92 23.04
N LYS A 3 3.73 -8.54 24.13
CA LYS A 3 3.00 -8.03 25.31
C LYS A 3 2.57 -6.59 25.00
N THR A 4 1.26 -6.35 24.97
CA THR A 4 0.71 -5.01 24.84
C THR A 4 0.52 -4.42 26.24
N ASP A 5 0.97 -3.18 26.42
CA ASP A 5 0.66 -2.43 27.64
C ASP A 5 -0.76 -1.86 27.52
N ILE A 6 -1.70 -2.48 28.20
CA ILE A 6 -3.12 -2.07 28.21
C ILE A 6 -3.37 -0.75 28.92
N ASN A 7 -2.39 -0.25 29.67
CA ASN A 7 -2.49 1.04 30.39
C ASN A 7 -1.94 2.21 29.54
N LEU A 8 -1.39 1.94 28.37
CA LEU A 8 -0.87 2.97 27.48
C LEU A 8 -2.03 3.81 26.94
N THR A 9 -1.99 5.11 27.18
CA THR A 9 -2.99 6.07 26.72
C THR A 9 -2.40 7.03 25.69
N PRO A 10 -3.22 7.65 24.82
CA PRO A 10 -2.74 8.71 23.91
C PRO A 10 -2.05 9.86 24.66
N GLN A 11 -2.53 10.19 25.87
CA GLN A 11 -1.94 11.23 26.71
C GLN A 11 -0.52 10.87 27.17
N ALA A 12 -0.27 9.62 27.51
CA ALA A 12 1.06 9.16 27.90
C ALA A 12 2.07 9.27 26.75
N LEU A 13 1.60 9.14 25.50
CA LEU A 13 2.43 9.23 24.29
C LEU A 13 2.62 10.67 23.78
N LYS A 14 1.98 11.68 24.37
CA LYS A 14 1.96 13.04 23.83
C LYS A 14 3.37 13.63 23.65
N SER A 15 4.26 13.42 24.62
CA SER A 15 5.65 13.91 24.54
C SER A 15 6.41 13.24 23.40
N ASP A 16 6.29 11.93 23.27
CA ASP A 16 6.99 11.14 22.26
C ASP A 16 6.45 11.46 20.86
N LEU A 17 5.14 11.65 20.74
CA LEU A 17 4.50 12.07 19.47
C LEU A 17 4.96 13.47 19.06
N ASN A 18 5.05 14.43 19.98
CA ASN A 18 5.57 15.76 19.68
C ASN A 18 7.02 15.68 19.19
N HIS A 19 7.85 14.90 19.87
CA HIS A 19 9.24 14.70 19.44
C HIS A 19 9.30 14.03 18.05
N PHE A 20 8.49 13.01 17.82
CA PHE A 20 8.38 12.34 16.52
C PHE A 20 8.00 13.30 15.40
N TRP A 21 6.97 14.14 15.58
CA TRP A 21 6.54 15.08 14.56
C TRP A 21 7.59 16.17 14.28
N ASN A 22 8.34 16.62 15.28
CA ASN A 22 9.46 17.53 15.08
C ASN A 22 10.58 16.90 14.23
N LEU A 23 10.92 15.63 14.49
CA LEU A 23 11.90 14.89 13.68
C LEU A 23 11.37 14.64 12.26
N SER A 24 10.10 14.30 12.12
CA SER A 24 9.43 14.09 10.83
C SER A 24 9.48 15.34 9.97
N ALA A 25 9.13 16.51 10.53
CA ALA A 25 9.21 17.80 9.85
C ALA A 25 10.61 18.07 9.28
N GLN A 26 11.65 17.92 10.11
CA GLN A 26 13.04 18.10 9.69
C GLN A 26 13.43 17.15 8.54
N LYS A 27 12.96 15.89 8.58
CA LYS A 27 13.25 14.90 7.54
C LYS A 27 12.53 15.20 6.25
N ILE A 28 11.26 15.62 6.30
CA ILE A 28 10.50 16.05 5.12
C ILE A 28 11.20 17.21 4.41
N TYR A 29 11.58 18.26 5.14
CA TYR A 29 12.33 19.38 4.59
C TYR A 29 13.69 18.97 4.01
N SER A 30 14.41 18.09 4.72
CA SER A 30 15.71 17.59 4.25
C SER A 30 15.56 16.83 2.93
N ILE A 31 14.55 15.98 2.80
CA ILE A 31 14.29 15.22 1.56
C ILE A 31 13.85 16.16 0.44
N GLU A 32 12.92 17.08 0.70
CA GLU A 32 12.43 18.04 -0.30
C GLU A 32 13.56 18.91 -0.86
N LYS A 33 14.50 19.29 -0.01
CA LYS A 33 15.64 20.15 -0.39
C LYS A 33 16.76 19.39 -1.09
N SER A 34 17.07 18.17 -0.66
CA SER A 34 18.28 17.46 -1.08
C SER A 34 18.04 16.31 -2.04
N PHE A 35 16.84 15.73 -2.05
CA PHE A 35 16.52 14.61 -2.93
C PHE A 35 15.92 15.12 -4.23
N ASN A 36 16.74 15.17 -5.27
CA ASN A 36 16.34 15.73 -6.55
C ASN A 36 15.30 14.85 -7.26
N ASN A 37 14.24 15.47 -7.68
CA ASN A 37 13.01 14.95 -8.21
C ASN A 37 13.07 14.19 -9.55
N GLY A 38 14.20 14.10 -10.20
CA GLY A 38 14.42 13.27 -11.39
C GLY A 38 15.02 11.89 -11.10
N GLN A 39 15.26 11.57 -9.81
CA GLN A 39 16.05 10.39 -9.41
C GLN A 39 15.22 9.22 -8.85
N GLY A 40 13.90 9.24 -8.99
CA GLY A 40 13.00 8.25 -8.38
C GLY A 40 12.64 8.61 -6.93
N SER A 41 12.36 7.61 -6.09
CA SER A 41 11.96 7.83 -4.68
C SER A 41 13.07 7.48 -3.69
N PRO A 42 13.13 8.15 -2.53
CA PRO A 42 14.07 7.82 -1.46
C PRO A 42 13.67 6.47 -0.84
N VAL A 43 14.53 5.48 -0.93
CA VAL A 43 14.22 4.10 -0.51
C VAL A 43 15.05 3.70 0.72
N TYR A 44 16.33 3.92 0.67
CA TYR A 44 17.25 3.57 1.76
C TYR A 44 18.39 4.58 1.83
N THR A 45 19.24 4.46 2.85
CA THR A 45 20.37 5.36 3.02
C THR A 45 21.69 4.64 2.77
N THR A 46 22.61 5.34 2.09
CA THR A 46 24.02 4.96 1.99
C THR A 46 24.86 6.11 2.52
N LYS A 47 25.69 5.84 3.54
CA LYS A 47 26.51 6.85 4.23
C LYS A 47 25.67 8.06 4.70
N GLY A 48 24.45 7.80 5.20
CA GLY A 48 23.56 8.85 5.70
C GLY A 48 22.81 9.66 4.64
N GLN A 49 22.97 9.35 3.35
CA GLN A 49 22.25 9.99 2.26
C GLN A 49 21.21 9.06 1.65
N TYR A 50 20.04 9.58 1.29
CA TYR A 50 19.02 8.79 0.59
C TYR A 50 19.47 8.43 -0.81
N VAL A 51 19.20 7.19 -1.20
CA VAL A 51 19.43 6.66 -2.55
C VAL A 51 18.19 5.95 -3.06
N THR A 52 18.10 5.78 -4.36
CA THR A 52 16.96 5.18 -5.06
C THR A 52 17.32 3.87 -5.74
N LYS A 53 16.29 3.04 -6.00
CA LYS A 53 16.33 1.91 -6.94
C LYS A 53 15.15 2.01 -7.90
N GLY A 54 15.34 1.62 -9.17
CA GLY A 54 14.35 1.82 -10.20
C GLY A 54 13.00 1.15 -9.97
N TRP A 55 12.95 -0.06 -9.40
CA TRP A 55 11.69 -0.78 -9.15
C TRP A 55 11.03 -0.47 -7.80
N THR A 56 11.56 0.46 -7.04
CA THR A 56 11.09 0.78 -5.70
C THR A 56 10.27 2.05 -5.62
N GLU A 57 9.66 2.45 -6.73
CA GLU A 57 8.76 3.61 -6.81
C GLU A 57 7.53 3.50 -5.89
N TRP A 58 7.26 2.33 -5.31
CA TRP A 58 6.24 2.13 -4.29
C TRP A 58 6.42 3.03 -3.06
N THR A 59 7.63 3.55 -2.81
CA THR A 59 7.92 4.47 -1.71
C THR A 59 7.57 5.92 -2.00
N GLN A 60 7.32 6.31 -3.25
CA GLN A 60 7.07 7.70 -3.63
C GLN A 60 5.77 8.23 -3.02
N GLY A 61 4.75 7.39 -2.93
CA GLY A 61 3.52 7.74 -2.22
C GLY A 61 3.72 8.03 -0.74
N PHE A 62 4.64 7.34 -0.09
CA PHE A 62 5.00 7.62 1.30
C PHE A 62 5.83 8.90 1.44
N GLN A 63 6.71 9.18 0.48
CA GLN A 63 7.47 10.42 0.45
C GLN A 63 6.55 11.64 0.51
N TYR A 64 5.56 11.72 -0.36
CA TYR A 64 4.64 12.86 -0.42
C TYR A 64 3.50 12.75 0.60
N GLY A 65 3.05 11.53 0.88
CA GLY A 65 2.03 11.25 1.88
C GLY A 65 2.48 11.57 3.30
N SER A 66 3.79 11.47 3.61
CA SER A 66 4.32 11.86 4.93
C SER A 66 4.14 13.36 5.20
N ALA A 67 4.27 14.22 4.18
CA ALA A 67 3.98 15.64 4.31
C ALA A 67 2.48 15.89 4.61
N LEU A 68 1.58 15.17 3.95
CA LEU A 68 0.14 15.27 4.24
C LEU A 68 -0.20 14.82 5.67
N LEU A 69 0.45 13.76 6.16
CA LEU A 69 0.28 13.31 7.54
C LEU A 69 0.91 14.28 8.55
N GLN A 70 2.02 14.92 8.21
CA GLN A 70 2.62 15.96 9.03
C GLN A 70 1.64 17.14 9.17
N PHE A 71 1.08 17.64 8.07
CA PHE A 71 0.03 18.66 8.11
C PHE A 71 -1.16 18.21 8.98
N ASP A 72 -1.64 17.01 8.79
CA ASP A 72 -2.78 16.47 9.55
C ASP A 72 -2.55 16.46 11.07
N ALA A 73 -1.30 16.25 11.48
CA ALA A 73 -0.90 16.24 12.89
C ALA A 73 -0.58 17.60 13.49
N THR A 74 -0.09 18.57 12.67
CA THR A 74 0.48 19.84 13.18
C THR A 74 -0.22 21.09 12.70
N ASP A 75 -1.13 20.99 11.72
CA ASP A 75 -1.81 22.11 11.03
C ASP A 75 -0.86 23.09 10.28
N GLU A 76 0.41 22.70 10.09
CA GLU A 76 1.39 23.51 9.39
C GLU A 76 1.18 23.48 7.88
N GLN A 77 0.70 24.59 7.29
CA GLN A 77 0.27 24.70 5.89
C GLN A 77 1.38 24.36 4.88
N GLU A 78 2.63 24.61 5.20
CA GLU A 78 3.75 24.30 4.31
C GLU A 78 3.83 22.82 3.96
N PHE A 79 3.52 21.92 4.91
CA PHE A 79 3.49 20.48 4.63
C PHE A 79 2.31 20.07 3.75
N LEU A 80 1.17 20.75 3.87
CA LEU A 80 0.05 20.56 2.94
C LEU A 80 0.47 20.94 1.51
N GLU A 81 1.12 22.09 1.35
CA GLU A 81 1.59 22.56 0.03
C GLU A 81 2.61 21.58 -0.60
N ILE A 82 3.58 21.11 0.18
CA ILE A 82 4.56 20.09 -0.26
C ILE A 82 3.83 18.82 -0.73
N GLY A 83 2.94 18.28 0.10
CA GLY A 83 2.23 17.04 -0.21
C GLY A 83 1.28 17.17 -1.38
N ARG A 84 0.47 18.25 -1.45
CA ARG A 84 -0.50 18.52 -2.52
C ARG A 84 0.20 18.74 -3.86
N LYS A 85 1.19 19.63 -3.91
CA LYS A 85 1.94 19.95 -5.12
C LYS A 85 2.58 18.70 -5.71
N ASN A 86 3.34 17.95 -4.91
CA ASN A 86 4.01 16.75 -5.38
C ASN A 86 3.03 15.64 -5.79
N THR A 87 1.87 15.53 -5.12
CA THR A 87 0.82 14.60 -5.53
C THR A 87 0.31 14.94 -6.94
N ILE A 88 -0.04 16.17 -7.19
CA ILE A 88 -0.61 16.62 -8.49
C ILE A 88 0.43 16.50 -9.60
N GLU A 89 1.66 16.95 -9.36
CA GLU A 89 2.70 17.03 -10.40
C GLU A 89 3.36 15.68 -10.70
N ARG A 90 3.41 14.73 -9.73
CA ARG A 90 4.32 13.57 -9.82
C ARG A 90 3.66 12.22 -9.66
N MET A 91 2.48 12.13 -9.06
CA MET A 91 1.88 10.83 -8.77
C MET A 91 1.03 10.25 -9.91
N ALA A 92 0.82 10.97 -11.01
CA ALA A 92 0.03 10.50 -12.14
C ALA A 92 0.49 9.14 -12.72
N PRO A 93 1.80 8.87 -12.89
CA PRO A 93 2.26 7.56 -13.37
C PRO A 93 1.84 6.38 -12.49
N HIS A 94 1.72 6.60 -11.17
CA HIS A 94 1.31 5.56 -10.21
C HIS A 94 -0.18 5.20 -10.29
N ILE A 95 -1.02 6.07 -10.85
CA ILE A 95 -2.45 5.78 -11.04
C ILE A 95 -2.66 4.63 -12.02
N SER A 96 -1.82 4.58 -13.07
CA SER A 96 -1.94 3.64 -14.19
C SER A 96 -0.81 2.60 -14.26
N HIS A 97 0.01 2.47 -13.23
CA HIS A 97 1.18 1.60 -13.23
C HIS A 97 0.80 0.12 -13.23
N ILE A 98 0.75 -0.51 -14.41
CA ILE A 98 0.37 -1.92 -14.57
C ILE A 98 1.43 -2.92 -14.06
N GLY A 99 2.65 -2.49 -13.80
CA GLY A 99 3.79 -3.35 -13.45
C GLY A 99 3.84 -3.79 -11.99
N VAL A 100 3.10 -3.14 -11.09
CA VAL A 100 3.19 -3.36 -9.64
C VAL A 100 1.82 -3.53 -8.98
N HIS A 101 1.82 -4.06 -7.76
CA HIS A 101 0.64 -4.25 -6.92
C HIS A 101 0.49 -3.17 -5.82
N ASP A 102 1.30 -2.09 -5.91
CA ASP A 102 1.48 -1.11 -4.82
C ASP A 102 0.53 0.10 -4.90
N HIS A 103 -0.56 -0.01 -5.67
CA HIS A 103 -1.50 1.09 -5.88
C HIS A 103 -2.05 1.70 -4.60
N GLY A 104 -2.35 0.85 -3.59
CA GLY A 104 -2.81 1.31 -2.30
C GLY A 104 -1.72 2.04 -1.51
N PHE A 105 -0.47 1.61 -1.61
CA PHE A 105 0.65 2.31 -0.95
C PHE A 105 0.82 3.72 -1.50
N ASN A 106 0.90 3.85 -2.81
CA ASN A 106 1.15 5.12 -3.48
C ASN A 106 -0.06 6.05 -3.44
N ASN A 107 -1.20 5.57 -3.91
CA ASN A 107 -2.32 6.45 -4.24
C ASN A 107 -3.25 6.74 -3.07
N LEU A 108 -3.31 5.88 -2.03
CA LEU A 108 -4.02 6.21 -0.79
C LEU A 108 -3.20 7.14 0.10
N SER A 109 -1.87 6.99 0.10
CA SER A 109 -1.00 7.89 0.86
C SER A 109 -1.03 9.33 0.34
N THR A 110 -1.36 9.52 -0.92
CA THR A 110 -1.40 10.82 -1.61
C THR A 110 -2.84 11.26 -1.91
N TYR A 111 -3.39 10.90 -3.06
CA TYR A 111 -4.78 11.27 -3.44
C TYR A 111 -5.82 10.86 -2.40
N GLY A 112 -5.64 9.68 -1.76
CA GLY A 112 -6.56 9.21 -0.72
C GLY A 112 -6.53 10.10 0.52
N ASN A 113 -5.35 10.53 0.98
CA ASN A 113 -5.25 11.45 2.12
C ASN A 113 -5.79 12.85 1.78
N LEU A 114 -5.52 13.39 0.59
CA LEU A 114 -6.09 14.67 0.16
C LEU A 114 -7.62 14.62 0.10
N LEU A 115 -8.18 13.55 -0.47
CA LEU A 115 -9.63 13.35 -0.48
C LEU A 115 -10.20 13.26 0.94
N ARG A 116 -9.55 12.53 1.84
CA ARG A 116 -9.96 12.41 3.24
C ARG A 116 -9.94 13.77 3.95
N LEU A 117 -8.85 14.52 3.83
CA LEU A 117 -8.71 15.84 4.45
C LEU A 117 -9.80 16.81 3.97
N MET A 118 -10.19 16.76 2.69
CA MET A 118 -11.35 17.52 2.18
C MET A 118 -12.66 17.05 2.81
N GLN A 119 -12.89 15.76 2.89
CA GLN A 119 -14.12 15.20 3.46
C GLN A 119 -14.28 15.49 4.96
N GLU A 120 -13.16 15.58 5.67
CA GLU A 120 -13.11 15.93 7.10
C GLU A 120 -13.14 17.45 7.36
N GLY A 121 -13.14 18.27 6.29
CA GLY A 121 -13.14 19.72 6.41
C GLY A 121 -11.82 20.33 6.92
N ARG A 122 -10.74 19.54 6.86
CA ARG A 122 -9.39 19.97 7.29
C ARG A 122 -8.72 20.88 6.25
N ILE A 123 -9.12 20.77 5.00
CA ILE A 123 -8.67 21.62 3.89
C ILE A 123 -9.88 22.08 3.09
N GLU A 124 -9.71 23.18 2.33
CA GLU A 124 -10.78 23.71 1.49
C GLU A 124 -11.28 22.67 0.49
N ASN A 125 -12.61 22.58 0.36
CA ASN A 125 -13.25 21.67 -0.59
C ASN A 125 -13.34 22.31 -1.97
N ASN A 126 -12.30 22.20 -2.76
CA ASN A 126 -12.29 22.56 -4.16
C ASN A 126 -12.94 21.43 -4.98
N LYS A 127 -14.07 21.73 -5.64
CA LYS A 127 -14.84 20.71 -6.38
C LYS A 127 -14.02 20.01 -7.47
N TRP A 128 -13.17 20.74 -8.19
CA TRP A 128 -12.34 20.16 -9.24
C TRP A 128 -11.31 19.18 -8.67
N GLU A 129 -10.57 19.58 -7.64
CA GLU A 129 -9.60 18.70 -6.97
C GLU A 129 -10.29 17.49 -6.33
N TYR A 130 -11.44 17.70 -5.71
CA TYR A 130 -12.24 16.62 -5.12
C TYR A 130 -12.61 15.55 -6.16
N ASP A 131 -13.11 15.95 -7.32
CA ASP A 131 -13.46 15.02 -8.39
C ASP A 131 -12.22 14.40 -9.04
N PHE A 132 -11.13 15.15 -9.16
CA PHE A 132 -9.83 14.65 -9.63
C PHE A 132 -9.26 13.56 -8.72
N TYR A 133 -9.25 13.77 -7.41
CA TYR A 133 -8.76 12.74 -6.46
C TYR A 133 -9.64 11.49 -6.48
N LYS A 134 -10.94 11.63 -6.58
CA LYS A 134 -11.86 10.50 -6.76
C LYS A 134 -11.58 9.72 -8.04
N LEU A 135 -11.34 10.42 -9.15
CA LEU A 135 -11.00 9.79 -10.42
C LEU A 135 -9.70 9.01 -10.33
N ALA A 136 -8.66 9.61 -9.73
CA ALA A 136 -7.38 8.95 -9.50
C ALA A 136 -7.53 7.63 -8.72
N ILE A 137 -8.32 7.65 -7.64
CA ILE A 137 -8.61 6.46 -6.82
C ILE A 137 -9.38 5.40 -7.61
N LYS A 138 -10.38 5.79 -8.40
CA LYS A 138 -11.16 4.88 -9.24
C LYS A 138 -10.30 4.16 -10.26
N ILE A 139 -9.50 4.91 -11.02
CA ILE A 139 -8.60 4.35 -12.04
C ILE A 139 -7.58 3.41 -11.37
N SER A 140 -6.92 3.88 -10.31
CA SER A 140 -5.96 3.09 -9.57
C SER A 140 -6.56 1.78 -9.03
N GLY A 141 -7.78 1.82 -8.51
CA GLY A 141 -8.50 0.62 -8.08
C GLY A 141 -8.78 -0.37 -9.22
N SER A 142 -9.14 0.12 -10.40
CA SER A 142 -9.33 -0.73 -11.58
C SER A 142 -8.01 -1.37 -12.05
N VAL A 143 -6.92 -0.60 -12.11
CA VAL A 143 -5.61 -1.12 -12.51
C VAL A 143 -5.12 -2.18 -11.52
N GLN A 144 -5.26 -1.92 -10.22
CA GLN A 144 -4.95 -2.91 -9.18
C GLN A 144 -5.79 -4.19 -9.37
N ALA A 145 -7.09 -4.04 -9.59
CA ALA A 145 -8.00 -5.16 -9.78
C ALA A 145 -7.69 -5.98 -11.05
N ALA A 146 -7.20 -5.36 -12.10
CA ALA A 146 -6.87 -6.04 -13.36
C ALA A 146 -5.68 -7.02 -13.21
N ARG A 147 -4.85 -6.87 -12.19
CA ARG A 147 -3.75 -7.77 -11.85
C ARG A 147 -4.28 -9.01 -11.13
N TRP A 148 -4.90 -9.92 -11.85
CA TRP A 148 -5.65 -11.01 -11.23
C TRP A 148 -5.21 -12.38 -11.70
N THR A 149 -5.11 -13.33 -10.76
CA THR A 149 -4.92 -14.75 -11.02
C THR A 149 -6.01 -15.54 -10.30
N ASP A 150 -6.73 -16.36 -11.05
CA ASP A 150 -7.67 -17.34 -10.50
C ASP A 150 -6.93 -18.56 -9.99
N ILE A 151 -7.44 -19.17 -8.90
CA ILE A 151 -6.89 -20.40 -8.33
C ILE A 151 -7.94 -21.53 -8.31
N SER A 152 -7.46 -22.76 -8.18
CA SER A 152 -8.24 -23.98 -8.35
C SER A 152 -9.49 -24.12 -7.46
N ASN A 153 -9.55 -23.42 -6.34
CA ASN A 153 -10.69 -23.46 -5.40
C ASN A 153 -11.77 -22.39 -5.67
N GLY A 154 -11.74 -21.71 -6.81
CA GLY A 154 -12.69 -20.64 -7.18
C GLY A 154 -12.42 -19.28 -6.55
N ASN A 155 -11.35 -19.15 -5.77
CA ASN A 155 -10.81 -17.87 -5.30
C ASN A 155 -9.80 -17.30 -6.30
N GLY A 156 -9.04 -16.31 -5.87
CA GLY A 156 -7.99 -15.71 -6.67
C GLY A 156 -7.24 -14.64 -5.87
N TYR A 157 -6.27 -14.05 -6.50
CA TYR A 157 -5.46 -13.02 -5.86
C TYR A 157 -4.96 -11.96 -6.84
N ILE A 158 -4.62 -10.79 -6.33
CA ILE A 158 -3.88 -9.76 -7.05
C ILE A 158 -2.41 -10.17 -7.03
N TYR A 159 -1.85 -10.42 -8.21
CA TYR A 159 -0.47 -10.88 -8.32
C TYR A 159 0.54 -9.74 -8.13
N SER A 160 1.69 -10.09 -7.57
CA SER A 160 2.81 -9.18 -7.32
C SER A 160 3.53 -8.76 -8.61
N PHE A 161 4.54 -7.90 -8.49
CA PHE A 161 5.41 -7.53 -9.62
C PHE A 161 6.20 -8.72 -10.19
N ASN A 162 6.31 -9.83 -9.45
CA ASN A 162 6.97 -11.07 -9.93
C ASN A 162 6.15 -11.81 -11.00
N GLY A 163 4.87 -11.46 -11.17
CA GLY A 163 4.02 -12.04 -12.19
C GLY A 163 2.85 -12.88 -11.65
N PRO A 164 2.05 -13.47 -12.58
CA PRO A 164 0.77 -14.11 -12.22
C PRO A 164 0.87 -15.26 -11.22
N HIS A 165 2.02 -15.90 -11.08
CA HIS A 165 2.25 -17.00 -10.15
C HIS A 165 2.49 -16.57 -8.70
N SER A 166 2.64 -15.28 -8.44
CA SER A 166 3.16 -14.73 -7.19
C SER A 166 2.11 -13.95 -6.41
N LEU A 167 1.80 -14.41 -5.20
CA LEU A 167 0.99 -13.71 -4.22
C LEU A 167 1.91 -13.15 -3.13
N PHE A 168 1.90 -11.81 -2.94
CA PHE A 168 2.57 -11.15 -1.83
C PHE A 168 1.59 -10.81 -0.72
N VAL A 169 1.99 -11.07 0.53
CA VAL A 169 1.16 -10.80 1.71
C VAL A 169 0.93 -9.30 1.93
N ASP A 170 1.86 -8.45 1.57
CA ASP A 170 1.75 -6.99 1.74
C ASP A 170 0.72 -6.35 0.81
N THR A 171 0.32 -7.04 -0.26
CA THR A 171 -0.80 -6.62 -1.13
C THR A 171 -2.10 -6.39 -0.34
N LEU A 172 -2.27 -7.00 0.83
CA LEU A 172 -3.40 -6.74 1.74
C LEU A 172 -3.60 -5.25 2.03
N ARG A 173 -2.52 -4.51 2.27
CA ARG A 173 -2.59 -3.06 2.49
C ARG A 173 -3.02 -2.32 1.23
N SER A 174 -2.59 -2.81 0.07
CA SER A 174 -2.96 -2.25 -1.22
C SER A 174 -4.43 -2.49 -1.57
N CYS A 175 -5.06 -3.56 -1.08
CA CYS A 175 -6.49 -3.84 -1.29
C CYS A 175 -7.43 -2.73 -0.80
N ARG A 176 -6.99 -1.85 0.09
CA ARG A 176 -7.75 -0.67 0.52
C ARG A 176 -8.17 0.23 -0.64
N ILE A 177 -7.36 0.32 -1.72
CA ILE A 177 -7.71 1.12 -2.91
C ILE A 177 -8.94 0.53 -3.62
N LEU A 178 -9.07 -0.80 -3.68
CA LEU A 178 -10.22 -1.49 -4.25
C LEU A 178 -11.50 -1.18 -3.47
N VAL A 179 -11.42 -1.25 -2.14
CA VAL A 179 -12.56 -0.97 -1.24
C VAL A 179 -13.01 0.49 -1.38
N LEU A 180 -12.05 1.43 -1.40
CA LEU A 180 -12.38 2.85 -1.54
C LEU A 180 -12.97 3.16 -2.92
N ALA A 181 -12.40 2.62 -3.99
CA ALA A 181 -12.95 2.77 -5.34
C ALA A 181 -14.37 2.15 -5.45
N HIS A 182 -14.61 0.99 -4.83
CA HIS A 182 -15.94 0.40 -4.72
C HIS A 182 -16.92 1.34 -3.98
N LYS A 183 -16.53 1.92 -2.85
CA LYS A 183 -17.35 2.93 -2.13
C LYS A 183 -17.68 4.14 -3.00
N LEU A 184 -16.77 4.50 -3.91
CA LEU A 184 -16.99 5.55 -4.92
C LEU A 184 -17.83 5.06 -6.12
N LYS A 185 -18.51 3.90 -6.00
CA LYS A 185 -19.39 3.29 -7.01
C LYS A 185 -18.66 2.96 -8.32
N HIS A 186 -17.43 2.49 -8.20
CA HIS A 186 -16.62 2.10 -9.35
C HIS A 186 -16.45 0.57 -9.43
N TYR A 187 -16.16 0.09 -10.63
CA TYR A 187 -15.90 -1.30 -10.98
C TYR A 187 -14.82 -1.36 -12.08
N LEU A 188 -14.17 -2.49 -12.25
CA LEU A 188 -13.35 -2.73 -13.42
C LEU A 188 -14.22 -3.18 -14.60
N GLN A 189 -14.14 -2.47 -15.72
CA GLN A 189 -14.78 -2.88 -16.96
C GLN A 189 -13.89 -3.92 -17.65
N GLY A 190 -14.35 -5.13 -17.79
CA GLY A 190 -13.72 -6.21 -18.53
C GLY A 190 -14.19 -6.28 -19.98
N GLU A 191 -13.64 -7.24 -20.72
CA GLU A 191 -14.08 -7.54 -22.09
C GLU A 191 -15.54 -8.02 -22.11
N GLY A 192 -16.23 -7.81 -23.22
CA GLY A 192 -17.64 -8.19 -23.36
C GLY A 192 -18.58 -7.49 -22.40
N ASP A 193 -18.26 -6.25 -22.00
CA ASP A 193 -19.03 -5.44 -21.06
C ASP A 193 -19.20 -6.06 -19.65
N ILE A 194 -18.35 -7.00 -19.30
CA ILE A 194 -18.37 -7.63 -17.97
C ILE A 194 -17.95 -6.62 -16.91
N ARG A 195 -18.78 -6.46 -15.88
CA ARG A 195 -18.47 -5.65 -14.70
C ARG A 195 -17.82 -6.50 -13.62
N ILE A 196 -16.57 -6.21 -13.28
CA ILE A 196 -15.81 -6.92 -12.26
C ILE A 196 -15.84 -6.12 -10.96
N SER A 197 -16.35 -6.75 -9.91
CA SER A 197 -16.44 -6.12 -8.59
C SER A 197 -15.07 -5.95 -7.93
N LEU A 198 -14.72 -4.71 -7.60
CA LEU A 198 -13.48 -4.40 -6.89
C LEU A 198 -13.51 -4.95 -5.45
N LEU A 199 -14.69 -4.89 -4.80
CA LEU A 199 -14.85 -5.44 -3.45
C LEU A 199 -14.70 -6.96 -3.44
N GLU A 200 -15.29 -7.65 -4.40
CA GLU A 200 -15.16 -9.11 -4.50
C GLU A 200 -13.69 -9.52 -4.69
N ARG A 201 -12.94 -8.85 -5.57
CA ARG A 201 -11.51 -9.11 -5.75
C ARG A 201 -10.70 -8.83 -4.49
N ALA A 202 -11.01 -7.77 -3.75
CA ALA A 202 -10.40 -7.50 -2.46
C ALA A 202 -10.68 -8.63 -1.45
N CYS A 203 -11.95 -9.06 -1.31
CA CYS A 203 -12.34 -10.14 -0.41
C CYS A 203 -11.66 -11.46 -0.78
N LYS A 204 -11.70 -11.85 -2.05
CA LYS A 204 -11.05 -13.08 -2.53
C LYS A 204 -9.54 -13.05 -2.27
N HIS A 205 -8.87 -11.92 -2.54
CA HIS A 205 -7.44 -11.78 -2.25
C HIS A 205 -7.15 -11.93 -0.76
N ILE A 206 -7.94 -11.30 0.12
CA ILE A 206 -7.78 -11.39 1.57
C ILE A 206 -7.95 -12.84 2.04
N LEU A 207 -8.99 -13.54 1.59
CA LEU A 207 -9.24 -14.94 1.94
C LEU A 207 -8.12 -15.86 1.44
N THR A 208 -7.65 -15.66 0.22
CA THR A 208 -6.51 -16.41 -0.34
C THR A 208 -5.23 -16.17 0.45
N THR A 209 -4.96 -14.92 0.80
CA THR A 209 -3.79 -14.58 1.62
C THR A 209 -3.86 -15.19 3.01
N ALA A 210 -5.01 -15.09 3.68
CA ALA A 210 -5.23 -15.69 5.00
C ALA A 210 -5.02 -17.21 4.97
N HIS A 211 -5.51 -17.87 3.92
CA HIS A 211 -5.41 -19.32 3.79
C HIS A 211 -3.99 -19.80 3.46
N TYR A 212 -3.29 -19.11 2.57
CA TYR A 212 -2.00 -19.60 2.04
C TYR A 212 -0.76 -18.95 2.65
N SER A 213 -0.84 -17.67 3.04
CA SER A 213 0.32 -16.95 3.56
C SER A 213 0.48 -17.05 5.08
N VAL A 214 -0.62 -17.33 5.81
CA VAL A 214 -0.58 -17.48 7.28
C VAL A 214 -0.62 -18.97 7.63
N PHE A 215 0.28 -19.39 8.52
CA PHE A 215 0.42 -20.78 8.97
C PHE A 215 -0.12 -20.93 10.38
N TYR A 216 -0.97 -21.95 10.59
CA TYR A 216 -1.69 -22.19 11.84
C TYR A 216 -1.29 -23.49 12.52
N GLY A 217 -0.12 -24.05 12.18
CA GLY A 217 0.38 -25.30 12.75
C GLY A 217 -0.28 -26.56 12.17
N GLU A 218 -1.00 -26.46 11.07
CA GLU A 218 -1.75 -27.57 10.44
C GLU A 218 -1.02 -28.20 9.26
N GLY A 219 0.29 -28.17 9.23
CA GLY A 219 1.12 -29.03 8.39
C GLY A 219 0.88 -28.99 6.88
N ARG A 220 0.56 -27.84 6.29
CA ARG A 220 0.58 -27.69 4.84
C ARG A 220 2.00 -27.79 4.28
N ASP A 221 2.96 -27.31 5.06
CA ASP A 221 4.39 -27.48 4.92
C ASP A 221 4.93 -27.83 6.31
N ASN A 222 6.22 -28.05 6.50
CA ASN A 222 6.83 -28.35 7.80
C ASN A 222 6.86 -27.16 8.77
N TYR A 223 5.85 -26.28 8.72
CA TYR A 223 5.74 -25.09 9.54
C TYR A 223 4.63 -25.28 10.58
N ASP A 224 5.04 -25.40 11.81
CA ASP A 224 4.20 -25.65 12.99
C ASP A 224 4.03 -24.42 13.89
N GLU A 225 4.71 -23.31 13.58
CA GLU A 225 4.63 -22.08 14.35
C GLU A 225 3.34 -21.32 14.04
N TRP A 226 2.44 -21.25 15.02
CA TRP A 226 1.17 -20.55 14.90
C TRP A 226 1.33 -19.07 14.53
N GLY A 227 0.62 -18.62 13.51
CA GLY A 227 0.64 -17.25 13.01
C GLY A 227 1.92 -16.88 12.25
N ARG A 228 2.75 -17.85 11.89
CA ARG A 228 3.89 -17.62 11.00
C ARG A 228 3.39 -17.20 9.63
N THR A 229 4.00 -16.17 9.04
CA THR A 229 3.52 -15.58 7.79
C THR A 229 4.60 -15.60 6.72
N ALA A 230 4.30 -16.20 5.58
CA ALA A 230 5.17 -16.14 4.41
C ALA A 230 4.99 -14.81 3.68
N HIS A 231 6.08 -14.20 3.23
CA HIS A 231 6.05 -12.98 2.44
C HIS A 231 5.45 -13.22 1.05
N GLU A 232 5.86 -14.29 0.40
CA GLU A 232 5.42 -14.67 -0.94
C GLU A 232 4.96 -16.12 -0.98
N ILE A 233 3.85 -16.34 -1.66
CA ILE A 233 3.33 -17.67 -2.00
C ILE A 233 3.35 -17.84 -3.52
N ILE A 234 3.82 -19.01 -3.95
CA ILE A 234 3.88 -19.39 -5.36
C ILE A 234 2.76 -20.35 -5.70
N PHE A 235 2.06 -20.04 -6.78
CA PHE A 235 1.04 -20.88 -7.40
C PHE A 235 1.50 -21.36 -8.78
N ASN A 236 0.94 -22.49 -9.21
CA ASN A 236 1.08 -22.94 -10.58
C ASN A 236 0.02 -22.25 -11.45
N ILE A 237 0.44 -21.47 -12.43
CA ILE A 237 -0.48 -20.70 -13.29
C ILE A 237 -1.32 -21.57 -14.25
N ASN A 238 -0.91 -22.82 -14.52
CA ASN A 238 -1.61 -23.70 -15.46
C ASN A 238 -2.84 -24.36 -14.84
N ASP A 239 -2.80 -24.66 -13.54
CA ASP A 239 -3.88 -25.35 -12.82
C ASP A 239 -4.39 -24.61 -11.57
N GLY A 240 -3.77 -23.47 -11.22
CA GLY A 240 -4.13 -22.66 -10.07
C GLY A 240 -3.83 -23.32 -8.71
N ASN A 241 -3.01 -24.36 -8.67
CA ASN A 241 -2.68 -25.06 -7.44
C ASN A 241 -1.52 -24.37 -6.69
N TYR A 242 -1.60 -24.41 -5.36
CA TYR A 242 -0.51 -24.00 -4.48
C TYR A 242 0.76 -24.83 -4.71
N ARG A 243 1.92 -24.19 -4.70
CA ARG A 243 3.24 -24.86 -4.79
C ARG A 243 4.02 -24.79 -3.50
N CYS A 244 4.42 -23.59 -3.08
CA CYS A 244 5.29 -23.41 -1.93
C CYS A 244 5.31 -21.94 -1.48
N PRO A 245 5.75 -21.65 -0.23
CA PRO A 245 6.23 -20.33 0.12
C PRO A 245 7.58 -20.09 -0.57
N ASN A 246 7.87 -18.84 -0.89
CA ASN A 246 9.11 -18.44 -1.54
C ASN A 246 9.88 -17.40 -0.73
N SER A 247 11.20 -17.42 -0.84
CA SER A 247 12.08 -16.38 -0.33
C SER A 247 12.31 -15.34 -1.42
N GLN A 248 11.82 -14.13 -1.22
CA GLN A 248 11.95 -13.05 -2.18
C GLN A 248 12.82 -11.92 -1.60
N GLN A 249 13.61 -11.29 -2.44
CA GLN A 249 14.42 -10.11 -2.09
C GLN A 249 15.44 -10.35 -0.95
N GLY A 250 15.96 -11.56 -0.83
CA GLY A 250 16.93 -11.93 0.21
C GLY A 250 16.34 -12.19 1.60
N TYR A 251 15.02 -12.15 1.75
CA TYR A 251 14.35 -12.60 2.97
C TYR A 251 14.21 -14.12 3.00
N SER A 252 14.21 -14.72 4.18
CA SER A 252 13.70 -16.08 4.35
C SER A 252 12.22 -16.10 3.94
N GLY A 253 11.68 -17.23 3.52
CA GLY A 253 10.27 -17.36 3.14
C GLY A 253 9.29 -16.79 4.19
N PHE A 254 9.75 -16.66 5.44
CA PHE A 254 9.01 -16.09 6.55
C PHE A 254 9.73 -14.86 7.09
N THR A 255 9.00 -13.76 7.23
CA THR A 255 9.52 -12.49 7.75
C THR A 255 8.67 -12.00 8.92
N THR A 256 9.30 -11.35 9.89
CA THR A 256 8.60 -10.86 11.08
C THR A 256 7.74 -9.64 10.78
N TRP A 257 8.12 -8.80 9.84
CA TRP A 257 7.35 -7.59 9.51
C TRP A 257 6.01 -7.89 8.82
N THR A 258 5.92 -9.00 8.10
CA THR A 258 4.67 -9.40 7.43
C THR A 258 3.59 -9.87 8.40
N ARG A 259 3.95 -10.29 9.61
CA ARG A 259 2.99 -10.67 10.66
C ARG A 259 2.04 -9.54 11.05
N GLY A 260 2.48 -8.30 10.95
CA GLY A 260 1.63 -7.13 11.20
C GLY A 260 0.64 -6.81 10.08
N LEU A 261 0.75 -7.46 8.92
CA LEU A 261 -0.14 -7.30 7.78
C LEU A 261 -1.24 -8.35 7.74
N ALA A 262 -0.96 -9.52 8.24
CA ALA A 262 -1.89 -10.63 8.38
C ALA A 262 -2.69 -10.52 9.68
#